data_aec0837637396725a521b60ffa569512
#
_entry.id   aec0837637396725a521b60ffa569512
#
_cell.length_a   1.000
_cell.length_b   1.000
_cell.length_c   1.000
_cell.angle_alpha   90.00
_cell.angle_beta   90.00
_cell.angle_gamma   90.00
#
_symmetry.space_group_name_H-M   'P 1'
#
loop_
_entity.id
_entity.type
_entity.pdbx_description
1 polymer ?
#
loop_
_entity_poly.entity_id
_entity_poly.type
_entity_poly.pdbx_seq_one_letter_code
_entity_poly.pdbx_strand_id
1 'polypeptide(L)'
;MRFDNQLMAPVALALLTALVVSFLMTPVVKSFAYKVGAIDVPKDERRMHHKPIPRLGGLAIFAGFMASILLFVDIRLNPQMQSILLGAVIIVVLGVVDDIMALPAKLKFVIQIVAALIPALNGVSIQALSNPNIFSPNAYWVLNWLSVPITVLWIVGITNAVNLIDGLDGLANGVSAISAATVLVIALICSEAQVAVVMAALVGACVGFLPYNLNPAKMFMGDTGATFLGFILSTMSIQGLFKFYAVISFAVPFLILGLPIFDTAFAMIRRMAHGQSPMHADRGHIHHRLIDMGLNQKQAVATLYVISGILGLSAVVLTTGGEAKAMLLLIALCVVAVVAARVVFPKEVKEELHEELEELTELGHHEEKDKQKEDSSHE
;
A
#
# COMPACT_ATOMS: atom_id res chain seq x y z
N MET A 1 -16.43 -14.44 -21.04
CA MET A 1 -15.33 -13.43 -21.17
C MET A 1 -14.42 -13.89 -22.31
N ARG A 2 -14.34 -13.15 -23.42
CA ARG A 2 -13.30 -13.38 -24.45
C ARG A 2 -12.17 -12.39 -24.14
N PHE A 3 -11.06 -12.90 -23.62
CA PHE A 3 -9.84 -12.07 -23.56
C PHE A 3 -9.37 -11.78 -24.98
N ASP A 4 -9.05 -10.52 -25.25
CA ASP A 4 -8.47 -10.15 -26.53
C ASP A 4 -7.08 -10.76 -26.64
N ASN A 5 -6.94 -11.77 -27.49
CA ASN A 5 -5.66 -12.48 -27.67
C ASN A 5 -4.53 -11.55 -28.14
N GLN A 6 -4.88 -10.42 -28.78
CA GLN A 6 -3.89 -9.41 -29.19
C GLN A 6 -3.30 -8.64 -28.01
N LEU A 7 -4.04 -8.49 -26.90
CA LEU A 7 -3.58 -7.81 -25.70
C LEU A 7 -2.72 -8.69 -24.80
N MET A 8 -2.97 -10.01 -24.78
CA MET A 8 -2.28 -10.92 -23.87
C MET A 8 -0.77 -11.02 -24.13
N ALA A 9 -0.34 -10.98 -25.39
CA ALA A 9 1.08 -11.04 -25.74
C ALA A 9 1.87 -9.81 -25.23
N PRO A 10 1.47 -8.55 -25.49
CA PRO A 10 2.12 -7.38 -24.91
C PRO A 10 2.15 -7.37 -23.38
N VAL A 11 1.06 -7.79 -22.72
CA VAL A 11 0.97 -7.88 -21.26
C VAL A 11 1.98 -8.90 -20.71
N ALA A 12 2.04 -10.10 -21.30
CA ALA A 12 2.98 -11.13 -20.86
C ALA A 12 4.44 -10.71 -21.10
N LEU A 13 4.74 -10.12 -22.25
CA LEU A 13 6.07 -9.63 -22.58
C LEU A 13 6.48 -8.48 -21.66
N ALA A 14 5.58 -7.56 -21.35
CA ALA A 14 5.84 -6.46 -20.42
C ALA A 14 6.18 -6.98 -19.01
N LEU A 15 5.40 -7.94 -18.51
CA LEU A 15 5.65 -8.59 -17.23
C LEU A 15 7.02 -9.28 -17.20
N LEU A 16 7.30 -10.12 -18.20
CA LEU A 16 8.56 -10.87 -18.28
C LEU A 16 9.77 -9.96 -18.41
N THR A 17 9.69 -8.93 -19.24
CA THR A 17 10.77 -7.96 -19.42
C THR A 17 11.07 -7.23 -18.10
N ALA A 18 10.04 -6.71 -17.44
CA ALA A 18 10.20 -6.04 -16.15
C ALA A 18 10.78 -6.96 -15.08
N LEU A 19 10.32 -8.22 -15.02
CA LEU A 19 10.83 -9.23 -14.09
C LEU A 19 12.31 -9.51 -14.30
N VAL A 20 12.69 -9.81 -15.54
CA VAL A 20 14.09 -10.15 -15.89
C VAL A 20 15.01 -8.97 -15.64
N VAL A 21 14.63 -7.76 -16.08
CA VAL A 21 15.45 -6.56 -15.89
C VAL A 21 15.58 -6.23 -14.41
N SER A 22 14.50 -6.24 -13.64
CA SER A 22 14.53 -5.96 -12.20
C SER A 22 15.41 -6.98 -11.45
N PHE A 23 15.27 -8.27 -11.76
CA PHE A 23 16.08 -9.34 -11.18
C PHE A 23 17.57 -9.16 -11.47
N LEU A 24 17.95 -8.92 -12.73
CA LEU A 24 19.34 -8.75 -13.16
C LEU A 24 19.95 -7.43 -12.68
N MET A 25 19.15 -6.36 -12.58
CA MET A 25 19.63 -5.06 -12.09
C MET A 25 19.83 -5.05 -10.57
N THR A 26 19.17 -5.90 -9.80
CA THR A 26 19.27 -5.89 -8.34
C THR A 26 20.72 -6.08 -7.85
N PRO A 27 21.53 -7.05 -8.32
CA PRO A 27 22.93 -7.15 -7.91
C PRO A 27 23.78 -5.92 -8.28
N VAL A 28 23.49 -5.28 -9.42
CA VAL A 28 24.18 -4.06 -9.87
C VAL A 28 23.85 -2.90 -8.93
N VAL A 29 22.57 -2.69 -8.64
CA VAL A 29 22.10 -1.65 -7.71
C VAL A 29 22.61 -1.92 -6.29
N LYS A 30 22.69 -3.18 -5.87
CA LYS A 30 23.28 -3.57 -4.58
C LYS A 30 24.73 -3.12 -4.48
N SER A 31 25.54 -3.37 -5.51
CA SER A 31 26.94 -2.91 -5.56
C SER A 31 27.02 -1.38 -5.54
N PHE A 32 26.14 -0.70 -6.27
CA PHE A 32 26.04 0.76 -6.25
C PHE A 32 25.68 1.31 -4.88
N ALA A 33 24.71 0.72 -4.18
CA ALA A 33 24.30 1.12 -2.84
C ALA A 33 25.46 1.08 -1.83
N TYR A 34 26.34 0.06 -1.91
CA TYR A 34 27.56 0.01 -1.10
C TYR A 34 28.54 1.14 -1.43
N LYS A 35 28.69 1.50 -2.70
CA LYS A 35 29.62 2.57 -3.13
C LYS A 35 29.17 3.95 -2.66
N VAL A 36 27.86 4.23 -2.66
CA VAL A 36 27.30 5.53 -2.23
C VAL A 36 26.98 5.58 -0.74
N GLY A 37 27.17 4.48 -0.01
CA GLY A 37 26.91 4.43 1.42
C GLY A 37 25.45 4.35 1.81
N ALA A 38 24.55 4.01 0.89
CA ALA A 38 23.11 3.83 1.16
C ALA A 38 22.88 2.45 1.85
N ILE A 39 23.27 2.36 3.12
CA ILE A 39 23.26 1.14 3.91
C ILE A 39 22.48 1.38 5.19
N ASP A 40 21.53 0.50 5.50
CA ASP A 40 20.87 0.48 6.78
C ASP A 40 21.69 -0.28 7.81
N VAL A 41 22.23 0.47 8.78
CA VAL A 41 22.99 -0.08 9.89
C VAL A 41 22.08 -0.16 11.12
N PRO A 42 21.91 -1.33 11.75
CA PRO A 42 21.08 -1.45 12.95
C PRO A 42 21.73 -0.64 14.09
N LYS A 43 21.09 0.48 14.45
CA LYS A 43 21.52 1.35 15.55
C LYS A 43 20.67 1.19 16.80
N ASP A 44 19.48 0.63 16.68
CA ASP A 44 18.47 0.54 17.73
C ASP A 44 17.87 -0.87 17.81
N GLU A 45 17.40 -1.29 18.99
CA GLU A 45 16.62 -2.53 19.22
C GLU A 45 15.29 -2.58 18.45
N ARG A 46 14.88 -1.47 17.85
CA ARG A 46 13.66 -1.39 17.03
C ARG A 46 13.82 -2.08 15.67
N ARG A 47 15.05 -2.31 15.22
CA ARG A 47 15.35 -2.89 13.91
C ARG A 47 15.41 -4.41 13.99
N MET A 48 14.69 -5.07 13.09
CA MET A 48 14.53 -6.52 13.07
C MET A 48 15.74 -7.26 12.45
N HIS A 49 16.73 -6.54 11.91
CA HIS A 49 17.92 -7.12 11.28
C HIS A 49 19.19 -6.85 12.10
N HIS A 50 20.12 -7.81 12.10
CA HIS A 50 21.37 -7.75 12.86
C HIS A 50 22.61 -7.43 12.01
N LYS A 51 22.45 -7.34 10.68
CA LYS A 51 23.56 -7.07 9.74
C LYS A 51 23.24 -5.82 8.93
N PRO A 52 24.26 -5.02 8.52
CA PRO A 52 24.04 -3.92 7.59
C PRO A 52 23.45 -4.41 6.27
N ILE A 53 22.32 -3.83 5.85
CA ILE A 53 21.61 -4.21 4.62
C ILE A 53 21.56 -3.00 3.69
N PRO A 54 21.98 -3.14 2.41
CA PRO A 54 21.90 -2.05 1.44
C PRO A 54 20.46 -1.69 1.12
N ARG A 55 20.18 -0.39 0.98
CA ARG A 55 18.93 0.21 0.50
C ARG A 55 19.03 0.45 -1.01
N LEU A 56 18.15 1.19 -1.62
CA LEU A 56 18.04 1.52 -3.05
C LEU A 56 17.50 0.39 -3.94
N GLY A 57 16.96 -0.70 -3.39
CA GLY A 57 16.34 -1.77 -4.19
C GLY A 57 15.24 -1.27 -5.14
N GLY A 58 14.61 -0.16 -4.78
CA GLY A 58 13.65 0.56 -5.62
C GLY A 58 14.19 0.98 -6.99
N LEU A 59 15.50 1.25 -7.11
CA LEU A 59 16.12 1.52 -8.42
C LEU A 59 16.08 0.31 -9.35
N ALA A 60 16.19 -0.92 -8.83
CA ALA A 60 16.07 -2.11 -9.65
C ALA A 60 14.63 -2.34 -10.11
N ILE A 61 13.65 -2.10 -9.21
CA ILE A 61 12.23 -2.12 -9.53
C ILE A 61 11.92 -1.07 -10.61
N PHE A 62 12.36 0.16 -10.42
CA PHE A 62 12.17 1.26 -11.36
C PHE A 62 12.82 0.96 -12.73
N ALA A 63 14.04 0.41 -12.76
CA ALA A 63 14.72 0.04 -14.00
C ALA A 63 13.93 -1.04 -14.77
N GLY A 64 13.45 -2.08 -14.08
CA GLY A 64 12.63 -3.12 -14.69
C GLY A 64 11.32 -2.57 -15.23
N PHE A 65 10.63 -1.75 -14.46
CA PHE A 65 9.41 -1.07 -14.87
C PHE A 65 9.65 -0.19 -16.10
N MET A 66 10.62 0.72 -16.05
CA MET A 66 10.92 1.65 -17.15
C MET A 66 11.34 0.94 -18.43
N ALA A 67 12.17 -0.11 -18.35
CA ALA A 67 12.55 -0.90 -19.51
C ALA A 67 11.32 -1.50 -20.23
N SER A 68 10.37 -2.01 -19.45
CA SER A 68 9.12 -2.55 -19.98
C SER A 68 8.24 -1.46 -20.58
N ILE A 69 8.06 -0.33 -19.89
CA ILE A 69 7.23 0.78 -20.38
C ILE A 69 7.78 1.34 -21.71
N LEU A 70 9.08 1.53 -21.80
CA LEU A 70 9.72 2.07 -23.01
C LEU A 70 9.58 1.14 -24.23
N LEU A 71 9.44 -0.16 -24.01
CA LEU A 71 9.31 -1.16 -25.09
C LEU A 71 7.86 -1.41 -25.51
N PHE A 72 6.90 -1.35 -24.58
CA PHE A 72 5.54 -1.84 -24.82
C PHE A 72 4.44 -0.78 -24.69
N VAL A 73 4.76 0.45 -24.26
CA VAL A 73 3.78 1.54 -24.14
C VAL A 73 4.16 2.67 -25.10
N ASP A 74 3.21 3.09 -25.93
CA ASP A 74 3.40 4.28 -26.78
C ASP A 74 3.26 5.56 -25.95
N ILE A 75 4.40 6.00 -25.40
CA ILE A 75 4.46 7.17 -24.51
C ILE A 75 4.27 8.46 -25.32
N ARG A 76 4.69 8.50 -26.58
CA ARG A 76 4.74 9.73 -27.39
C ARG A 76 3.36 10.31 -27.66
N LEU A 77 2.35 9.47 -27.77
CA LEU A 77 0.97 9.84 -28.06
C LEU A 77 0.10 10.00 -26.81
N ASN A 78 0.68 9.82 -25.59
CA ASN A 78 -0.10 9.87 -24.36
C ASN A 78 0.47 10.87 -23.33
N PRO A 79 -0.02 12.13 -23.34
CA PRO A 79 0.43 13.15 -22.39
C PRO A 79 0.21 12.77 -20.92
N GLN A 80 -0.85 12.01 -20.61
CA GLN A 80 -1.11 11.55 -19.26
C GLN A 80 -0.02 10.58 -18.78
N MET A 81 0.37 9.62 -19.63
CA MET A 81 1.46 8.70 -19.31
C MET A 81 2.80 9.42 -19.15
N GLN A 82 3.08 10.39 -20.04
CA GLN A 82 4.29 11.22 -19.91
C GLN A 82 4.34 11.93 -18.57
N SER A 83 3.22 12.49 -18.14
CA SER A 83 3.13 13.20 -16.85
C SER A 83 3.30 12.27 -15.65
N ILE A 84 2.73 11.05 -15.70
CA ILE A 84 2.92 10.02 -14.67
C ILE A 84 4.40 9.62 -14.59
N LEU A 85 5.03 9.35 -15.73
CA LEU A 85 6.44 8.95 -15.76
C LEU A 85 7.37 10.07 -15.27
N LEU A 86 7.08 11.33 -15.62
CA LEU A 86 7.85 12.46 -15.12
C LEU A 86 7.71 12.59 -13.59
N GLY A 87 6.50 12.48 -13.05
CA GLY A 87 6.26 12.45 -11.61
C GLY A 87 6.99 11.28 -10.94
N ALA A 88 6.95 10.08 -11.55
CA ALA A 88 7.65 8.90 -11.05
C ALA A 88 9.16 9.09 -10.99
N VAL A 89 9.77 9.71 -12.01
CA VAL A 89 11.21 10.04 -11.99
C VAL A 89 11.54 10.99 -10.83
N ILE A 90 10.72 12.04 -10.61
CA ILE A 90 10.92 12.96 -9.48
C ILE A 90 10.85 12.21 -8.15
N ILE A 91 9.88 11.31 -7.98
CA ILE A 91 9.72 10.49 -6.76
C ILE A 91 10.92 9.56 -6.55
N VAL A 92 11.41 8.91 -7.62
CA VAL A 92 12.58 8.02 -7.53
C VAL A 92 13.84 8.80 -7.17
N VAL A 93 14.06 9.97 -7.79
CA VAL A 93 15.20 10.84 -7.45
C VAL A 93 15.11 11.29 -6.00
N LEU A 94 13.93 11.72 -5.55
CA LEU A 94 13.68 12.07 -4.14
C LEU A 94 14.02 10.91 -3.21
N GLY A 95 13.53 9.70 -3.50
CA GLY A 95 13.78 8.51 -2.70
C GLY A 95 15.25 8.12 -2.65
N VAL A 96 15.97 8.20 -3.78
CA VAL A 96 17.42 7.94 -3.83
C VAL A 96 18.18 8.91 -2.93
N VAL A 97 17.86 10.20 -3.03
CA VAL A 97 18.51 11.22 -2.18
C VAL A 97 18.17 10.99 -0.70
N ASP A 98 16.94 10.62 -0.39
CA ASP A 98 16.52 10.33 0.98
C ASP A 98 17.19 9.08 1.56
N ASP A 99 17.30 8.00 0.79
CA ASP A 99 18.00 6.78 1.19
C ASP A 99 19.51 7.00 1.47
N ILE A 100 20.10 8.01 0.83
CA ILE A 100 21.53 8.37 1.05
C ILE A 100 21.69 9.38 2.17
N MET A 101 20.85 10.43 2.23
CA MET A 101 21.10 11.64 3.03
C MET A 101 20.10 11.84 4.19
N ALA A 102 19.03 11.04 4.29
CA ALA A 102 17.94 11.17 5.26
C ALA A 102 17.34 12.60 5.30
N LEU A 103 16.48 12.90 4.33
CA LEU A 103 15.89 14.23 4.14
C LEU A 103 14.83 14.56 5.21
N PRO A 104 14.65 15.85 5.54
CA PRO A 104 13.57 16.28 6.41
C PRO A 104 12.19 15.94 5.82
N ALA A 105 11.28 15.42 6.65
CA ALA A 105 9.94 15.00 6.22
C ALA A 105 9.16 16.11 5.48
N LYS A 106 9.29 17.37 5.91
CA LYS A 106 8.65 18.52 5.24
C LYS A 106 9.10 18.68 3.80
N LEU A 107 10.40 18.51 3.52
CA LEU A 107 10.95 18.63 2.16
C LEU A 107 10.44 17.47 1.28
N LYS A 108 10.44 16.24 1.82
CA LYS A 108 9.87 15.08 1.11
C LYS A 108 8.42 15.33 0.71
N PHE A 109 7.62 15.82 1.64
CA PHE A 109 6.20 16.08 1.41
C PHE A 109 5.97 17.14 0.33
N VAL A 110 6.72 18.24 0.33
CA VAL A 110 6.63 19.29 -0.70
C VAL A 110 6.98 18.74 -2.09
N ILE A 111 8.05 17.96 -2.21
CA ILE A 111 8.46 17.40 -3.51
C ILE A 111 7.42 16.34 -3.98
N GLN A 112 6.84 15.55 -3.08
CA GLN A 112 5.75 14.62 -3.42
C GLN A 112 4.51 15.37 -3.94
N ILE A 113 4.15 16.51 -3.35
CA ILE A 113 3.05 17.36 -3.84
C ILE A 113 3.36 17.85 -5.26
N VAL A 114 4.57 18.35 -5.51
CA VAL A 114 4.99 18.81 -6.85
C VAL A 114 4.90 17.66 -7.86
N ALA A 115 5.42 16.47 -7.51
CA ALA A 115 5.35 15.28 -8.36
C ALA A 115 3.91 14.85 -8.65
N ALA A 116 2.99 14.96 -7.67
CA ALA A 116 1.58 14.63 -7.82
C ALA A 116 0.78 15.67 -8.63
N LEU A 117 1.16 16.94 -8.56
CA LEU A 117 0.53 18.00 -9.35
C LEU A 117 0.75 17.81 -10.85
N ILE A 118 1.87 17.25 -11.27
CA ILE A 118 2.18 17.06 -12.70
C ILE A 118 1.12 16.19 -13.38
N PRO A 119 0.85 14.94 -12.97
CA PRO A 119 -0.22 14.15 -13.57
C PRO A 119 -1.61 14.74 -13.32
N ALA A 120 -1.88 15.31 -12.13
CA ALA A 120 -3.19 15.88 -11.81
C ALA A 120 -3.59 17.01 -12.78
N LEU A 121 -2.64 17.87 -13.14
CA LEU A 121 -2.87 18.97 -14.09
C LEU A 121 -2.89 18.52 -15.56
N ASN A 122 -2.35 17.33 -15.86
CA ASN A 122 -2.34 16.75 -17.20
C ASN A 122 -3.45 15.72 -17.43
N GLY A 123 -4.55 15.80 -16.67
CA GLY A 123 -5.77 15.02 -16.88
C GLY A 123 -5.81 13.66 -16.18
N VAL A 124 -4.85 13.37 -15.29
CA VAL A 124 -4.92 12.24 -14.36
C VAL A 124 -5.59 12.74 -13.08
N SER A 125 -6.90 12.89 -13.11
CA SER A 125 -7.62 13.52 -12.00
C SER A 125 -8.93 12.80 -11.65
N ILE A 126 -9.27 12.78 -10.36
CA ILE A 126 -10.52 12.29 -9.82
C ILE A 126 -11.57 13.39 -10.08
N GLN A 127 -12.46 13.18 -11.06
CA GLN A 127 -13.42 14.18 -11.47
C GLN A 127 -14.75 14.09 -10.70
N ALA A 128 -15.11 12.90 -10.25
CA ALA A 128 -16.34 12.66 -9.51
C ALA A 128 -16.14 11.58 -8.46
N LEU A 129 -16.91 11.65 -7.39
CA LEU A 129 -17.02 10.63 -6.35
C LEU A 129 -18.43 10.06 -6.33
N SER A 130 -18.57 8.78 -5.99
CA SER A 130 -19.88 8.17 -5.77
C SER A 130 -20.60 8.87 -4.62
N ASN A 131 -21.88 9.16 -4.80
CA ASN A 131 -22.69 9.73 -3.74
C ASN A 131 -23.03 8.62 -2.71
N PRO A 132 -22.62 8.75 -1.45
CA PRO A 132 -22.95 7.73 -0.43
C PRO A 132 -24.44 7.71 -0.08
N ASN A 133 -25.19 8.74 -0.40
CA ASN A 133 -26.63 8.75 -0.22
C ASN A 133 -27.33 8.02 -1.37
N ILE A 134 -27.63 6.74 -1.16
CA ILE A 134 -28.30 5.86 -2.13
C ILE A 134 -29.71 6.33 -2.52
N PHE A 135 -30.34 7.21 -1.70
CA PHE A 135 -31.66 7.78 -1.97
C PHE A 135 -31.58 9.09 -2.75
N SER A 136 -30.38 9.58 -3.06
CA SER A 136 -30.21 10.81 -3.83
C SER A 136 -30.47 10.55 -5.33
N PRO A 137 -31.17 11.45 -6.04
CA PRO A 137 -31.31 11.36 -7.48
C PRO A 137 -29.98 11.54 -8.23
N ASN A 138 -28.98 12.13 -7.57
CA ASN A 138 -27.64 12.31 -8.12
C ASN A 138 -26.73 11.17 -7.66
N ALA A 139 -26.35 10.29 -8.58
CA ALA A 139 -25.45 9.18 -8.30
C ALA A 139 -24.01 9.64 -7.98
N TYR A 140 -23.63 10.88 -8.34
CA TYR A 140 -22.25 11.40 -8.23
C TYR A 140 -22.22 12.82 -7.70
N TRP A 141 -21.11 13.11 -7.01
CA TRP A 141 -20.65 14.46 -6.69
C TRP A 141 -19.53 14.85 -7.65
N VAL A 142 -19.80 15.78 -8.54
CA VAL A 142 -18.81 16.34 -9.46
C VAL A 142 -17.91 17.30 -8.67
N LEU A 143 -16.60 17.06 -8.69
CA LEU A 143 -15.64 17.76 -7.84
C LEU A 143 -15.23 19.14 -8.39
N ASN A 144 -15.39 19.39 -9.69
CA ASN A 144 -15.02 20.64 -10.34
C ASN A 144 -13.58 21.10 -9.92
N TRP A 145 -13.49 22.28 -9.28
CA TRP A 145 -12.21 22.84 -8.81
C TRP A 145 -11.52 22.00 -7.70
N LEU A 146 -12.26 21.18 -6.97
CA LEU A 146 -11.72 20.26 -5.95
C LEU A 146 -11.04 19.03 -6.56
N SER A 147 -11.23 18.77 -7.86
CA SER A 147 -10.66 17.59 -8.54
C SER A 147 -9.14 17.52 -8.37
N VAL A 148 -8.42 18.58 -8.63
CA VAL A 148 -6.95 18.62 -8.50
C VAL A 148 -6.49 18.47 -7.04
N PRO A 149 -7.00 19.24 -6.06
CA PRO A 149 -6.64 19.06 -4.66
C PRO A 149 -6.88 17.64 -4.13
N ILE A 150 -8.05 17.06 -4.43
CA ILE A 150 -8.38 15.69 -3.99
C ILE A 150 -7.48 14.66 -4.68
N THR A 151 -7.14 14.86 -5.95
CA THR A 151 -6.21 14.00 -6.67
C THR A 151 -4.82 14.03 -6.07
N VAL A 152 -4.30 15.22 -5.77
CA VAL A 152 -2.98 15.37 -5.12
C VAL A 152 -2.98 14.73 -3.73
N LEU A 153 -4.04 14.95 -2.95
CA LEU A 153 -4.21 14.32 -1.64
C LEU A 153 -4.20 12.78 -1.74
N TRP A 154 -4.91 12.22 -2.73
CA TRP A 154 -4.91 10.79 -3.01
C TRP A 154 -3.52 10.27 -3.36
N ILE A 155 -2.84 10.88 -4.33
CA ILE A 155 -1.52 10.44 -4.79
C ILE A 155 -0.50 10.50 -3.64
N VAL A 156 -0.41 11.63 -2.95
CA VAL A 156 0.52 11.82 -1.83
C VAL A 156 0.17 10.91 -0.65
N GLY A 157 -1.13 10.78 -0.35
CA GLY A 157 -1.62 9.90 0.71
C GLY A 157 -1.24 8.44 0.49
N ILE A 158 -1.51 7.89 -0.69
CA ILE A 158 -1.14 6.51 -1.04
C ILE A 158 0.37 6.33 -1.11
N THR A 159 1.11 7.30 -1.67
CA THR A 159 2.57 7.27 -1.72
C THR A 159 3.17 7.11 -0.32
N ASN A 160 2.68 7.87 0.65
CA ASN A 160 3.14 7.76 2.03
C ASN A 160 2.58 6.51 2.74
N ALA A 161 1.36 6.09 2.44
CA ALA A 161 0.79 4.88 3.04
C ALA A 161 1.59 3.62 2.65
N VAL A 162 2.00 3.50 1.38
CA VAL A 162 2.86 2.39 0.94
C VAL A 162 4.26 2.49 1.55
N ASN A 163 4.79 3.69 1.74
CA ASN A 163 6.07 3.89 2.42
C ASN A 163 6.00 3.49 3.90
N LEU A 164 4.90 3.80 4.58
CA LEU A 164 4.74 3.48 6.01
C LEU A 164 4.57 1.97 6.30
N ILE A 165 4.04 1.18 5.35
CA ILE A 165 3.97 -0.28 5.52
C ILE A 165 5.29 -1.00 5.23
N ASP A 166 6.34 -0.31 4.73
CA ASP A 166 7.66 -0.90 4.43
C ASP A 166 8.49 -1.12 5.72
N GLY A 167 7.88 -1.79 6.69
CA GLY A 167 8.49 -2.08 7.99
C GLY A 167 9.02 -3.51 8.17
N LEU A 168 8.67 -4.44 7.27
CA LEU A 168 9.13 -5.84 7.30
C LEU A 168 9.64 -6.28 5.93
N ASP A 169 10.60 -7.22 5.95
CA ASP A 169 11.22 -7.78 4.73
C ASP A 169 10.14 -8.30 3.76
N GLY A 170 10.09 -7.72 2.56
CA GLY A 170 9.17 -8.11 1.49
C GLY A 170 7.76 -7.55 1.62
N LEU A 171 7.37 -6.96 2.75
CA LEU A 171 5.98 -6.58 3.00
C LEU A 171 5.44 -5.60 1.96
N ALA A 172 6.00 -4.40 1.85
CA ALA A 172 5.48 -3.37 0.95
C ALA A 172 5.63 -3.78 -0.52
N ASN A 173 6.73 -4.43 -0.90
CA ASN A 173 6.92 -4.95 -2.26
C ASN A 173 5.87 -5.98 -2.65
N GLY A 174 5.61 -6.97 -1.79
CA GLY A 174 4.62 -8.02 -2.08
C GLY A 174 3.18 -7.52 -2.05
N VAL A 175 2.80 -6.66 -1.09
CA VAL A 175 1.49 -6.01 -1.06
C VAL A 175 1.27 -5.18 -2.33
N SER A 176 2.27 -4.41 -2.75
CA SER A 176 2.22 -3.64 -4.00
C SER A 176 2.10 -4.53 -5.23
N ALA A 177 2.79 -5.67 -5.27
CA ALA A 177 2.66 -6.65 -6.34
C ALA A 177 1.23 -7.24 -6.40
N ILE A 178 0.62 -7.58 -5.26
CA ILE A 178 -0.76 -8.08 -5.17
C ILE A 178 -1.74 -6.99 -5.63
N SER A 179 -1.57 -5.74 -5.17
CA SER A 179 -2.39 -4.61 -5.60
C SER A 179 -2.28 -4.37 -7.10
N ALA A 180 -1.06 -4.36 -7.66
CA ALA A 180 -0.82 -4.22 -9.09
C ALA A 180 -1.42 -5.37 -9.91
N ALA A 181 -1.31 -6.62 -9.42
CA ALA A 181 -1.93 -7.78 -10.05
C ALA A 181 -3.46 -7.68 -10.06
N THR A 182 -4.05 -7.17 -8.99
CA THR A 182 -5.50 -6.93 -8.91
C THR A 182 -5.95 -5.90 -9.94
N VAL A 183 -5.24 -4.76 -10.03
CA VAL A 183 -5.53 -3.72 -11.04
C VAL A 183 -5.33 -4.28 -12.46
N LEU A 184 -4.29 -5.10 -12.69
CA LEU A 184 -4.05 -5.79 -13.95
C LEU A 184 -5.25 -6.66 -14.35
N VAL A 185 -5.75 -7.49 -13.44
CA VAL A 185 -6.91 -8.36 -13.70
C VAL A 185 -8.14 -7.52 -14.04
N ILE A 186 -8.42 -6.47 -13.29
CA ILE A 186 -9.56 -5.56 -13.55
C ILE A 186 -9.37 -4.87 -14.92
N ALA A 187 -8.18 -4.38 -15.23
CA ALA A 187 -7.88 -3.74 -16.51
C ALA A 187 -8.08 -4.70 -17.70
N LEU A 188 -7.70 -5.97 -17.56
CA LEU A 188 -7.96 -6.99 -18.58
C LEU A 188 -9.47 -7.27 -18.76
N ILE A 189 -10.22 -7.32 -17.66
CA ILE A 189 -11.68 -7.50 -17.70
C ILE A 189 -12.37 -6.30 -18.38
N CYS A 190 -11.88 -5.09 -18.09
CA CYS A 190 -12.42 -3.84 -18.64
C CYS A 190 -11.86 -3.48 -20.03
N SER A 191 -10.97 -4.30 -20.59
CA SER A 191 -10.30 -4.07 -21.88
C SER A 191 -9.45 -2.78 -21.92
N GLU A 192 -8.88 -2.40 -20.75
CA GLU A 192 -7.99 -1.25 -20.59
C GLU A 192 -6.55 -1.63 -20.90
N ALA A 193 -6.24 -1.72 -22.18
CA ALA A 193 -4.97 -2.24 -22.68
C ALA A 193 -3.74 -1.55 -22.09
N GLN A 194 -3.74 -0.22 -22.00
CA GLN A 194 -2.62 0.54 -21.49
C GLN A 194 -2.38 0.32 -20.00
N VAL A 195 -3.46 0.35 -19.21
CA VAL A 195 -3.40 0.08 -17.76
C VAL A 195 -2.91 -1.34 -17.52
N ALA A 196 -3.40 -2.32 -18.31
CA ALA A 196 -2.98 -3.71 -18.19
C ALA A 196 -1.48 -3.89 -18.43
N VAL A 197 -0.91 -3.29 -19.48
CA VAL A 197 0.53 -3.36 -19.78
C VAL A 197 1.35 -2.70 -18.68
N VAL A 198 0.95 -1.52 -18.20
CA VAL A 198 1.67 -0.80 -17.14
C VAL A 198 1.64 -1.58 -15.82
N MET A 199 0.47 -2.16 -15.47
CA MET A 199 0.37 -2.96 -14.25
C MET A 199 1.11 -4.29 -14.36
N ALA A 200 1.14 -4.92 -15.53
CA ALA A 200 1.96 -6.09 -15.78
C ALA A 200 3.46 -5.80 -15.61
N ALA A 201 3.92 -4.66 -16.11
CA ALA A 201 5.29 -4.19 -15.90
C ALA A 201 5.59 -3.99 -14.40
N LEU A 202 4.66 -3.39 -13.64
CA LEU A 202 4.85 -3.18 -12.21
C LEU A 202 4.90 -4.51 -11.44
N VAL A 203 3.98 -5.45 -11.73
CA VAL A 203 3.99 -6.81 -11.16
C VAL A 203 5.31 -7.49 -11.46
N GLY A 204 5.75 -7.50 -12.73
CA GLY A 204 7.01 -8.10 -13.13
C GLY A 204 8.21 -7.52 -12.38
N ALA A 205 8.29 -6.19 -12.28
CA ALA A 205 9.38 -5.51 -11.56
C ALA A 205 9.41 -5.87 -10.07
N CYS A 206 8.24 -5.90 -9.40
CA CYS A 206 8.14 -6.31 -7.99
C CYS A 206 8.56 -7.77 -7.80
N VAL A 207 8.04 -8.69 -8.63
CA VAL A 207 8.36 -10.12 -8.55
C VAL A 207 9.85 -10.38 -8.83
N GLY A 208 10.45 -9.65 -9.77
CA GLY A 208 11.88 -9.74 -10.07
C GLY A 208 12.78 -9.33 -8.90
N PHE A 209 12.38 -8.33 -8.12
CA PHE A 209 13.10 -7.88 -6.93
C PHE A 209 12.84 -8.76 -5.69
N LEU A 210 11.68 -9.42 -5.61
CA LEU A 210 11.21 -10.15 -4.43
C LEU A 210 12.23 -11.17 -3.86
N PRO A 211 12.98 -11.97 -4.66
CA PRO A 211 13.97 -12.92 -4.14
C PRO A 211 15.13 -12.29 -3.34
N TYR A 212 15.36 -10.99 -3.50
CA TYR A 212 16.35 -10.25 -2.75
C TYR A 212 15.78 -9.54 -1.51
N ASN A 213 14.46 -9.37 -1.49
CA ASN A 213 13.76 -8.61 -0.45
C ASN A 213 13.02 -9.48 0.57
N LEU A 214 12.72 -10.77 0.25
CA LEU A 214 12.11 -11.71 1.19
C LEU A 214 13.01 -12.01 2.39
N ASN A 215 12.39 -12.28 3.54
CA ASN A 215 13.10 -12.57 4.81
C ASN A 215 13.90 -13.89 4.79
N PRO A 216 15.19 -13.88 5.11
CA PRO A 216 16.00 -12.72 5.48
C PRO A 216 16.40 -11.89 4.26
N ALA A 217 16.11 -10.58 4.28
CA ALA A 217 16.37 -9.71 3.16
C ALA A 217 17.86 -9.55 2.87
N LYS A 218 18.21 -9.59 1.57
CA LYS A 218 19.57 -9.32 1.07
C LYS A 218 19.74 -7.87 0.61
N MET A 219 18.59 -7.18 0.40
CA MET A 219 18.52 -5.80 -0.03
C MET A 219 17.14 -5.23 0.34
N PHE A 220 17.11 -4.04 0.91
CA PHE A 220 15.88 -3.30 1.16
C PHE A 220 15.46 -2.48 -0.07
N MET A 221 14.15 -2.34 -0.23
CA MET A 221 13.57 -1.51 -1.27
C MET A 221 13.91 -0.03 -1.08
N GLY A 222 13.91 0.42 0.17
CA GLY A 222 14.15 1.81 0.58
C GLY A 222 12.99 2.75 0.24
N ASP A 223 13.13 4.00 0.66
CA ASP A 223 12.17 5.07 0.34
C ASP A 223 12.06 5.25 -1.18
N THR A 224 13.14 4.98 -1.93
CA THR A 224 13.16 4.96 -3.40
C THR A 224 12.08 4.05 -3.98
N GLY A 225 11.97 2.82 -3.50
CA GLY A 225 11.01 1.85 -4.04
C GLY A 225 9.62 2.02 -3.46
N ALA A 226 9.50 2.22 -2.14
CA ALA A 226 8.22 2.32 -1.47
C ALA A 226 7.39 3.51 -1.98
N THR A 227 8.01 4.69 -2.10
CA THR A 227 7.33 5.88 -2.63
C THR A 227 7.03 5.74 -4.13
N PHE A 228 7.93 5.14 -4.92
CA PHE A 228 7.68 4.84 -6.33
C PHE A 228 6.48 3.93 -6.53
N LEU A 229 6.39 2.82 -5.81
CA LEU A 229 5.27 1.88 -5.89
C LEU A 229 3.95 2.56 -5.50
N GLY A 230 3.94 3.33 -4.40
CA GLY A 230 2.77 4.07 -3.99
C GLY A 230 2.31 5.11 -5.02
N PHE A 231 3.26 5.83 -5.63
CA PHE A 231 2.97 6.82 -6.66
C PHE A 231 2.37 6.18 -7.93
N ILE A 232 2.95 5.09 -8.44
CA ILE A 232 2.42 4.40 -9.62
C ILE A 232 1.06 3.77 -9.32
N LEU A 233 0.90 3.07 -8.18
CA LEU A 233 -0.37 2.47 -7.80
C LEU A 233 -1.49 3.51 -7.66
N SER A 234 -1.20 4.66 -7.05
CA SER A 234 -2.18 5.74 -6.89
C SER A 234 -2.58 6.38 -8.20
N THR A 235 -1.62 6.71 -9.07
CA THR A 235 -1.90 7.35 -10.37
C THR A 235 -2.60 6.39 -11.32
N MET A 236 -2.21 5.11 -11.34
CA MET A 236 -2.85 4.10 -12.18
C MET A 236 -4.24 3.68 -11.67
N SER A 237 -4.49 3.74 -10.36
CA SER A 237 -5.85 3.58 -9.83
C SER A 237 -6.80 4.66 -10.34
N ILE A 238 -6.31 5.90 -10.50
CA ILE A 238 -7.09 6.99 -11.09
C ILE A 238 -7.36 6.73 -12.58
N GLN A 239 -6.35 6.35 -13.35
CA GLN A 239 -6.46 6.11 -14.78
C GLN A 239 -7.36 4.93 -15.13
N GLY A 240 -7.23 3.83 -14.38
CA GLY A 240 -7.89 2.56 -14.72
C GLY A 240 -9.23 2.33 -14.03
N LEU A 241 -9.46 2.92 -12.86
CA LEU A 241 -10.59 2.55 -12.03
C LEU A 241 -11.61 3.68 -11.86
N PHE A 242 -11.16 4.93 -11.69
CA PHE A 242 -12.08 6.05 -11.49
C PHE A 242 -12.80 6.52 -12.77
N LYS A 243 -12.32 6.14 -13.97
CA LYS A 243 -12.94 6.56 -15.24
C LYS A 243 -14.17 5.76 -15.62
N PHE A 244 -14.27 4.48 -15.24
CA PHE A 244 -15.24 3.54 -15.82
C PHE A 244 -16.47 3.29 -14.96
N TYR A 245 -16.40 3.47 -13.66
CA TYR A 245 -17.46 3.05 -12.74
C TYR A 245 -17.79 4.15 -11.75
N ALA A 246 -18.50 5.14 -12.22
CA ALA A 246 -18.87 6.27 -11.41
C ALA A 246 -19.67 5.91 -10.13
N VAL A 247 -20.38 4.76 -10.08
CA VAL A 247 -21.10 4.28 -8.88
C VAL A 247 -20.24 3.35 -8.01
N ILE A 248 -19.38 2.54 -8.63
CA ILE A 248 -18.56 1.53 -7.95
C ILE A 248 -17.12 2.05 -7.73
N SER A 249 -16.75 3.16 -8.40
CA SER A 249 -15.37 3.55 -8.62
C SER A 249 -14.58 3.90 -7.36
N PHE A 250 -15.23 4.40 -6.31
CA PHE A 250 -14.50 4.78 -5.09
C PHE A 250 -14.13 3.57 -4.22
N ALA A 251 -15.02 2.57 -4.09
CA ALA A 251 -14.78 1.39 -3.27
C ALA A 251 -13.66 0.49 -3.83
N VAL A 252 -13.53 0.37 -5.15
CA VAL A 252 -12.54 -0.52 -5.78
C VAL A 252 -11.10 -0.11 -5.48
N PRO A 253 -10.65 1.14 -5.70
CA PRO A 253 -9.33 1.59 -5.29
C PRO A 253 -9.06 1.44 -3.79
N PHE A 254 -10.08 1.71 -2.95
CA PHE A 254 -9.97 1.54 -1.50
C PHE A 254 -9.81 0.08 -1.08
N LEU A 255 -10.44 -0.87 -1.77
CA LEU A 255 -10.22 -2.29 -1.52
C LEU A 255 -8.82 -2.71 -1.97
N ILE A 256 -8.39 -2.33 -3.18
CA ILE A 256 -7.08 -2.72 -3.72
C ILE A 256 -5.92 -2.20 -2.87
N LEU A 257 -6.03 -0.95 -2.41
CA LEU A 257 -5.04 -0.28 -1.58
C LEU A 257 -5.44 -0.28 -0.10
N GLY A 258 -6.36 -1.18 0.28
CA GLY A 258 -6.99 -1.17 1.60
C GLY A 258 -6.00 -1.38 2.72
N LEU A 259 -5.07 -2.32 2.59
CA LEU A 259 -4.09 -2.57 3.64
C LEU A 259 -3.25 -1.33 3.97
N PRO A 260 -2.54 -0.66 3.02
CA PRO A 260 -1.82 0.57 3.33
C PRO A 260 -2.72 1.70 3.82
N ILE A 261 -3.92 1.86 3.25
CA ILE A 261 -4.86 2.93 3.65
C ILE A 261 -5.31 2.73 5.10
N PHE A 262 -5.81 1.52 5.44
CA PHE A 262 -6.34 1.25 6.77
C PHE A 262 -5.26 1.27 7.85
N ASP A 263 -4.07 0.73 7.57
CA ASP A 263 -2.95 0.77 8.50
C ASP A 263 -2.55 2.21 8.83
N THR A 264 -2.38 3.05 7.80
CA THR A 264 -2.02 4.47 7.97
C THR A 264 -3.14 5.26 8.64
N ALA A 265 -4.39 5.11 8.19
CA ALA A 265 -5.52 5.83 8.77
C ALA A 265 -5.72 5.47 10.25
N PHE A 266 -5.63 4.18 10.59
CA PHE A 266 -5.75 3.72 11.97
C PHE A 266 -4.63 4.26 12.87
N ALA A 267 -3.39 4.26 12.37
CA ALA A 267 -2.26 4.86 13.09
C ALA A 267 -2.46 6.36 13.34
N MET A 268 -2.94 7.11 12.32
CA MET A 268 -3.22 8.55 12.46
C MET A 268 -4.35 8.83 13.44
N ILE A 269 -5.48 8.12 13.34
CA ILE A 269 -6.65 8.28 14.24
C ILE A 269 -6.22 8.00 15.68
N ARG A 270 -5.48 6.92 15.93
CA ARG A 270 -5.01 6.58 17.26
C ARG A 270 -4.10 7.66 17.84
N ARG A 271 -3.15 8.21 17.07
CA ARG A 271 -2.28 9.32 17.53
C ARG A 271 -3.09 10.55 17.91
N MET A 272 -4.06 10.93 17.07
CA MET A 272 -4.96 12.06 17.36
C MET A 272 -5.79 11.82 18.62
N ALA A 273 -6.31 10.59 18.82
CA ALA A 273 -7.07 10.22 20.02
C ALA A 273 -6.22 10.34 21.32
N HIS A 274 -4.89 10.17 21.22
CA HIS A 274 -3.97 10.34 22.34
C HIS A 274 -3.33 11.75 22.39
N GLY A 275 -3.86 12.73 21.66
CA GLY A 275 -3.35 14.10 21.64
C GLY A 275 -1.96 14.27 21.00
N GLN A 276 -1.51 13.27 20.24
CA GLN A 276 -0.20 13.30 19.55
C GLN A 276 -0.34 13.79 18.11
N SER A 277 0.76 14.34 17.57
CA SER A 277 0.79 14.71 16.15
C SER A 277 0.58 13.49 15.26
N PRO A 278 -0.27 13.59 14.20
CA PRO A 278 -0.45 12.51 13.23
C PRO A 278 0.87 12.03 12.56
N MET A 279 1.88 12.90 12.53
CA MET A 279 3.19 12.62 11.94
C MET A 279 4.22 12.07 12.94
N HIS A 280 3.83 11.83 14.18
CA HIS A 280 4.74 11.23 15.17
C HIS A 280 5.03 9.78 14.80
N ALA A 281 6.31 9.37 14.86
CA ALA A 281 6.69 7.99 14.63
C ALA A 281 6.24 7.11 15.81
N ASP A 282 5.50 6.03 15.54
CA ASP A 282 5.09 5.08 16.56
C ASP A 282 5.21 3.62 16.09
N ARG A 283 5.04 2.67 17.00
CA ARG A 283 5.03 1.22 16.74
C ARG A 283 3.63 0.64 16.49
N GLY A 284 2.61 1.47 16.29
CA GLY A 284 1.24 0.99 16.25
C GLY A 284 0.73 0.50 14.90
N HIS A 285 1.58 0.27 13.92
CA HIS A 285 1.22 -0.32 12.63
C HIS A 285 0.83 -1.80 12.78
N ILE A 286 -0.06 -2.29 11.90
CA ILE A 286 -0.59 -3.66 11.97
C ILE A 286 0.53 -4.70 11.99
N HIS A 287 1.59 -4.52 11.20
CA HIS A 287 2.70 -5.45 11.14
C HIS A 287 3.46 -5.57 12.48
N HIS A 288 3.64 -4.48 13.23
CA HIS A 288 4.22 -4.54 14.56
C HIS A 288 3.31 -5.28 15.54
N ARG A 289 2.01 -5.02 15.50
CA ARG A 289 1.04 -5.73 16.35
C ARG A 289 1.06 -7.23 16.12
N LEU A 290 1.15 -7.68 14.86
CA LEU A 290 1.24 -9.11 14.55
C LEU A 290 2.51 -9.74 15.15
N ILE A 291 3.64 -9.03 15.14
CA ILE A 291 4.89 -9.48 15.79
C ILE A 291 4.70 -9.50 17.32
N ASP A 292 4.13 -8.45 17.90
CA ASP A 292 3.89 -8.35 19.36
C ASP A 292 2.91 -9.44 19.85
N MET A 293 2.02 -9.92 18.98
CA MET A 293 1.15 -11.10 19.19
C MET A 293 1.88 -12.45 19.03
N GLY A 294 3.19 -12.48 18.85
CA GLY A 294 3.99 -13.70 18.78
C GLY A 294 4.20 -14.29 17.39
N LEU A 295 3.71 -13.66 16.31
CA LEU A 295 4.01 -14.12 14.97
C LEU A 295 5.45 -13.81 14.60
N ASN A 296 6.14 -14.74 13.92
CA ASN A 296 7.41 -14.41 13.31
C ASN A 296 7.21 -13.55 12.05
N GLN A 297 8.28 -12.88 11.59
CA GLN A 297 8.23 -11.96 10.46
C GLN A 297 7.61 -12.57 9.19
N LYS A 298 7.93 -13.83 8.87
CA LYS A 298 7.35 -14.53 7.69
C LYS A 298 5.86 -14.76 7.84
N GLN A 299 5.40 -15.13 9.03
CA GLN A 299 3.98 -15.34 9.31
C GLN A 299 3.20 -14.01 9.25
N ALA A 300 3.74 -12.93 9.83
CA ALA A 300 3.12 -11.62 9.77
C ALA A 300 2.98 -11.12 8.33
N VAL A 301 4.05 -11.22 7.52
CA VAL A 301 4.02 -10.84 6.10
C VAL A 301 3.04 -11.71 5.31
N ALA A 302 3.04 -13.04 5.50
CA ALA A 302 2.12 -13.94 4.84
C ALA A 302 0.65 -13.63 5.19
N THR A 303 0.36 -13.31 6.45
CA THR A 303 -0.99 -12.89 6.88
C THR A 303 -1.43 -11.61 6.15
N LEU A 304 -0.55 -10.62 6.04
CA LEU A 304 -0.85 -9.37 5.36
C LEU A 304 -0.99 -9.54 3.84
N TYR A 305 -0.25 -10.47 3.22
CA TYR A 305 -0.46 -10.86 1.81
C TYR A 305 -1.83 -11.50 1.59
N VAL A 306 -2.24 -12.39 2.49
CA VAL A 306 -3.59 -13.02 2.43
C VAL A 306 -4.67 -11.96 2.55
N ILE A 307 -4.56 -11.03 3.51
CA ILE A 307 -5.51 -9.91 3.66
C ILE A 307 -5.57 -9.07 2.39
N SER A 308 -4.41 -8.68 1.82
CA SER A 308 -4.36 -7.92 0.57
C SER A 308 -4.97 -8.69 -0.61
N GLY A 309 -4.72 -9.99 -0.70
CA GLY A 309 -5.30 -10.87 -1.72
C GLY A 309 -6.83 -10.97 -1.61
N ILE A 310 -7.35 -11.08 -0.40
CA ILE A 310 -8.78 -11.07 -0.10
C ILE A 310 -9.43 -9.76 -0.53
N LEU A 311 -8.84 -8.63 -0.15
CA LEU A 311 -9.33 -7.31 -0.53
C LEU A 311 -9.29 -7.12 -2.05
N GLY A 312 -8.20 -7.56 -2.71
CA GLY A 312 -8.06 -7.53 -4.16
C GLY A 312 -9.11 -8.40 -4.88
N LEU A 313 -9.33 -9.63 -4.41
CA LEU A 313 -10.36 -10.50 -4.97
C LEU A 313 -11.76 -9.89 -4.82
N SER A 314 -12.03 -9.28 -3.66
CA SER A 314 -13.29 -8.56 -3.42
C SER A 314 -13.48 -7.39 -4.39
N ALA A 315 -12.40 -6.67 -4.70
CA ALA A 315 -12.42 -5.60 -5.71
C ALA A 315 -12.73 -6.13 -7.12
N VAL A 316 -12.15 -7.27 -7.52
CA VAL A 316 -12.46 -7.93 -8.79
C VAL A 316 -13.93 -8.37 -8.85
N VAL A 317 -14.46 -8.98 -7.79
CA VAL A 317 -15.85 -9.42 -7.71
C VAL A 317 -16.79 -8.20 -7.73
N LEU A 318 -16.46 -7.12 -7.05
CA LEU A 318 -17.23 -5.87 -7.06
C LEU A 318 -17.34 -5.32 -8.49
N THR A 319 -16.24 -5.36 -9.24
CA THR A 319 -16.19 -4.88 -10.63
C THR A 319 -17.02 -5.75 -11.59
N THR A 320 -17.10 -7.06 -11.35
CA THR A 320 -17.73 -8.02 -12.29
C THR A 320 -19.11 -8.49 -11.88
N GLY A 321 -19.35 -8.60 -10.60
CA GLY A 321 -20.53 -9.28 -10.04
C GLY A 321 -21.54 -8.40 -9.35
N GLY A 322 -21.23 -7.11 -9.16
CA GLY A 322 -22.05 -6.15 -8.42
C GLY A 322 -21.87 -6.23 -6.89
N GLU A 323 -22.46 -5.23 -6.23
CA GLU A 323 -22.23 -4.96 -4.79
C GLU A 323 -22.64 -6.13 -3.87
N ALA A 324 -23.78 -6.78 -4.12
CA ALA A 324 -24.28 -7.85 -3.27
C ALA A 324 -23.33 -9.06 -3.23
N LYS A 325 -22.78 -9.47 -4.39
CA LYS A 325 -21.83 -10.58 -4.45
C LYS A 325 -20.49 -10.23 -3.81
N ALA A 326 -20.02 -8.99 -3.98
CA ALA A 326 -18.80 -8.51 -3.35
C ALA A 326 -18.95 -8.47 -1.83
N MET A 327 -20.08 -8.00 -1.32
CA MET A 327 -20.36 -7.94 0.10
C MET A 327 -20.47 -9.34 0.72
N LEU A 328 -21.13 -10.29 0.06
CA LEU A 328 -21.18 -11.69 0.49
C LEU A 328 -19.79 -12.33 0.53
N LEU A 329 -18.96 -12.06 -0.48
CA LEU A 329 -17.58 -12.54 -0.50
C LEU A 329 -16.76 -11.95 0.63
N LEU A 330 -16.85 -10.63 0.87
CA LEU A 330 -16.15 -9.97 1.98
C LEU A 330 -16.56 -10.56 3.33
N ILE A 331 -17.87 -10.76 3.56
CA ILE A 331 -18.37 -11.37 4.79
C ILE A 331 -17.83 -12.80 4.94
N ALA A 332 -17.90 -13.62 3.89
CA ALA A 332 -17.41 -14.99 3.92
C ALA A 332 -15.91 -15.04 4.22
N LEU A 333 -15.12 -14.16 3.61
CA LEU A 333 -13.68 -14.09 3.81
C LEU A 333 -13.31 -13.53 5.20
N CYS A 334 -14.07 -12.57 5.73
CA CYS A 334 -13.92 -12.12 7.11
C CYS A 334 -14.21 -13.24 8.11
N VAL A 335 -15.26 -14.04 7.89
CA VAL A 335 -15.57 -15.21 8.72
C VAL A 335 -14.43 -16.23 8.65
N VAL A 336 -13.92 -16.54 7.46
CA VAL A 336 -12.77 -17.44 7.29
C VAL A 336 -11.53 -16.90 7.99
N ALA A 337 -11.24 -15.61 7.88
CA ALA A 337 -10.11 -14.97 8.54
C ALA A 337 -10.23 -15.03 10.09
N VAL A 338 -11.43 -14.78 10.63
CA VAL A 338 -11.69 -14.89 12.08
C VAL A 338 -11.56 -16.35 12.56
N VAL A 339 -12.09 -17.30 11.79
CA VAL A 339 -11.96 -18.73 12.13
C VAL A 339 -10.50 -19.19 12.06
N ALA A 340 -9.78 -18.79 11.01
CA ALA A 340 -8.36 -19.09 10.85
C ALA A 340 -7.51 -18.47 11.98
N ALA A 341 -7.79 -17.24 12.35
CA ALA A 341 -7.14 -16.58 13.48
C ALA A 341 -7.38 -17.34 14.79
N ARG A 342 -8.61 -17.82 15.04
CA ARG A 342 -8.92 -18.63 16.23
C ARG A 342 -8.23 -20.00 16.27
N VAL A 343 -7.91 -20.57 15.11
CA VAL A 343 -7.23 -21.87 15.00
C VAL A 343 -5.71 -21.69 15.10
N VAL A 344 -5.18 -20.61 14.55
CA VAL A 344 -3.73 -20.32 14.49
C VAL A 344 -3.20 -19.75 15.78
N PHE A 345 -4.01 -18.96 16.53
CA PHE A 345 -3.61 -18.40 17.82
C PHE A 345 -3.84 -19.42 18.94
N PRO A 346 -2.78 -19.87 19.67
CA PRO A 346 -2.89 -20.79 20.77
C PRO A 346 -3.79 -20.27 21.88
N LYS A 347 -4.36 -21.19 22.68
CA LYS A 347 -5.22 -20.87 23.82
C LYS A 347 -4.55 -19.97 24.89
N GLU A 348 -3.23 -20.00 24.98
CA GLU A 348 -2.41 -19.23 25.93
C GLU A 348 -2.66 -17.70 25.84
N VAL A 349 -2.76 -17.15 24.62
CA VAL A 349 -3.08 -15.71 24.45
C VAL A 349 -4.49 -15.35 24.94
N LYS A 350 -5.40 -16.32 24.98
CA LYS A 350 -6.77 -16.11 25.50
C LYS A 350 -6.80 -16.07 27.02
N GLU A 351 -5.95 -16.84 27.65
CA GLU A 351 -5.86 -16.89 29.11
C GLU A 351 -5.20 -15.62 29.64
N GLU A 352 -4.09 -15.18 29.05
CA GLU A 352 -3.47 -13.88 29.40
C GLU A 352 -4.42 -12.68 29.20
N LEU A 353 -5.16 -12.64 28.08
CA LEU A 353 -6.11 -11.55 27.83
C LEU A 353 -7.33 -11.60 28.78
N HIS A 354 -7.70 -12.79 29.25
CA HIS A 354 -8.80 -12.96 30.21
C HIS A 354 -8.36 -12.56 31.60
N GLU A 355 -7.14 -12.89 32.01
CA GLU A 355 -6.53 -12.46 33.26
C GLU A 355 -6.32 -10.94 33.29
N GLU A 356 -5.82 -10.32 32.21
CA GLU A 356 -5.71 -8.85 32.12
C GLU A 356 -7.08 -8.14 32.20
N LEU A 357 -8.11 -8.72 31.56
CA LEU A 357 -9.47 -8.16 31.62
C LEU A 357 -10.10 -8.36 33.00
N GLU A 358 -9.87 -9.45 33.71
CA GLU A 358 -10.32 -9.68 35.07
C GLU A 358 -9.61 -8.73 36.05
N GLU A 359 -8.28 -8.55 35.96
CA GLU A 359 -7.52 -7.56 36.75
C GLU A 359 -8.05 -6.13 36.54
N LEU A 360 -8.29 -5.73 35.31
CA LEU A 360 -8.86 -4.39 35.00
C LEU A 360 -10.27 -4.22 35.57
N THR A 361 -11.06 -5.29 35.58
CA THR A 361 -12.42 -5.27 36.13
C THR A 361 -12.41 -5.20 37.65
N GLU A 362 -11.50 -5.91 38.31
CA GLU A 362 -11.32 -5.85 39.79
C GLU A 362 -10.79 -4.48 40.25
N LEU A 363 -9.84 -3.88 39.48
CA LEU A 363 -9.36 -2.52 39.78
C LEU A 363 -10.48 -1.48 39.65
N GLY A 364 -11.33 -1.59 38.62
CA GLY A 364 -12.51 -0.72 38.50
C GLY A 364 -13.52 -0.84 39.64
N HIS A 365 -13.74 -2.03 40.17
CA HIS A 365 -14.60 -2.26 41.31
C HIS A 365 -14.00 -1.76 42.65
N HIS A 366 -12.68 -1.75 42.79
CA HIS A 366 -12.01 -1.16 43.96
C HIS A 366 -12.12 0.36 43.95
N GLU A 367 -11.92 1.01 42.81
CA GLU A 367 -12.10 2.48 42.69
C GLU A 367 -13.55 2.94 42.98
N GLU A 368 -14.55 2.18 42.53
CA GLU A 368 -15.96 2.50 42.85
C GLU A 368 -16.26 2.36 44.33
N LYS A 369 -15.72 1.34 45.01
CA LYS A 369 -15.91 1.14 46.44
C LYS A 369 -15.22 2.20 47.30
N ASP A 370 -14.06 2.68 46.87
CA ASP A 370 -13.35 3.73 47.57
C ASP A 370 -14.05 5.10 47.42
N LYS A 371 -14.59 5.40 46.25
CA LYS A 371 -15.43 6.59 46.02
C LYS A 371 -16.72 6.57 46.87
N GLN A 372 -17.37 5.42 46.98
CA GLN A 372 -18.56 5.28 47.83
C GLN A 372 -18.26 5.44 49.33
N LYS A 373 -17.05 5.07 49.78
CA LYS A 373 -16.64 5.29 51.19
C LYS A 373 -16.28 6.75 51.47
N GLU A 374 -15.68 7.45 50.51
CA GLU A 374 -15.41 8.89 50.64
C GLU A 374 -16.71 9.71 50.70
N ASP A 375 -17.70 9.41 49.88
CA ASP A 375 -19.00 10.11 49.89
C ASP A 375 -19.80 9.84 51.19
N SER A 376 -19.67 8.63 51.77
CA SER A 376 -20.35 8.30 53.03
C SER A 376 -19.68 8.85 54.30
N SER A 377 -18.46 9.40 54.18
CA SER A 377 -17.74 10.01 55.31
C SER A 377 -17.92 11.55 55.37
N HIS A 378 -18.66 12.13 54.44
CA HIS A 378 -18.96 13.57 54.37
C HIS A 378 -20.44 13.89 54.70
N GLU A 379 -21.25 12.91 55.06
CA GLU A 379 -22.56 13.11 55.73
C GLU A 379 -22.43 12.90 57.28
#